data_6ea469eeac6f78fbdafc4e3b540f90c7
#
_entry.id   6ea469eeac6f78fbdafc4e3b540f90c7
#
_cell.length_a   1.000
_cell.length_b   1.000
_cell.length_c   1.000
_cell.angle_alpha   90.00
_cell.angle_beta   90.00
_cell.angle_gamma   90.00
#
_symmetry.space_group_name_H-M   'P 1'
#
loop_
_entity.id
_entity.type
_entity.pdbx_description
1 polymer ?
#
loop_
_entity_poly.entity_id
_entity_poly.type
_entity_poly.pdbx_seq_one_letter_code
_entity_poly.pdbx_strand_id
1 'polypeptide(L)'
;LGVCGYFPASISGIWRFGKKLCRMSWQSKYFYLGTIMKTFVAKPHEVKRDWFVIDAKGKVLGRVASEVAHRLRGKHKPEFTPHVDTGDYIVIINAADIVVTGNKAQDKKYFRHTTYPGGIRETNFEKMQQRFPGRAIQKAVKGMLPKGPLGYAMIKKLKVYAGAEHPHTAQQPKPLEF
;
A
#
# COMPACT_ATOMS: atom_id res chain seq x y z
N LEU A 1 -8.96 -18.73 -45.29
CA LEU A 1 -9.97 -19.73 -45.65
C LEU A 1 -9.40 -21.13 -45.43
N GLY A 2 -9.77 -21.83 -44.38
CA GLY A 2 -9.29 -23.18 -44.04
C GLY A 2 -10.06 -23.70 -42.84
N VAL A 3 -11.07 -24.47 -43.13
CA VAL A 3 -12.20 -24.96 -42.37
C VAL A 3 -11.76 -25.96 -41.29
N CYS A 4 -12.24 -25.82 -40.07
CA CYS A 4 -12.25 -26.82 -38.99
C CYS A 4 -13.00 -28.09 -39.46
N GLY A 5 -12.31 -29.21 -39.44
CA GLY A 5 -12.90 -30.53 -39.61
C GLY A 5 -13.04 -31.23 -38.29
N TYR A 6 -14.26 -31.45 -37.84
CA TYR A 6 -14.68 -32.39 -36.82
C TYR A 6 -14.41 -33.81 -37.31
N PHE A 7 -13.76 -34.67 -36.45
CA PHE A 7 -13.75 -36.11 -36.69
C PHE A 7 -14.37 -36.82 -35.49
N PRO A 8 -15.35 -37.70 -35.74
CA PRO A 8 -16.01 -38.48 -34.70
C PRO A 8 -15.22 -39.75 -34.33
N ALA A 9 -15.42 -40.16 -33.08
CA ALA A 9 -14.92 -41.41 -32.54
C ALA A 9 -15.61 -42.64 -33.12
N SER A 10 -14.89 -43.73 -33.09
CA SER A 10 -15.18 -45.15 -33.30
C SER A 10 -14.79 -45.68 -34.67
N ILE A 11 -13.92 -46.67 -34.62
CA ILE A 11 -14.14 -48.03 -35.13
C ILE A 11 -12.83 -48.85 -34.89
N SER A 12 -13.01 -49.97 -34.23
CA SER A 12 -12.07 -51.08 -34.09
C SER A 12 -11.59 -51.58 -35.45
N GLY A 13 -10.30 -51.55 -35.70
CA GLY A 13 -9.69 -52.11 -36.91
C GLY A 13 -8.31 -52.66 -36.58
N ILE A 14 -8.25 -54.00 -36.43
CA ILE A 14 -7.02 -54.77 -36.32
C ILE A 14 -6.32 -54.77 -37.69
N TRP A 15 -5.19 -54.09 -37.79
CA TRP A 15 -4.27 -54.26 -38.90
C TRP A 15 -3.03 -55.03 -38.45
N ARG A 16 -2.93 -56.31 -38.87
CA ARG A 16 -1.73 -57.11 -38.77
C ARG A 16 -0.80 -56.77 -39.93
N PHE A 17 0.33 -56.17 -39.64
CA PHE A 17 1.47 -56.21 -40.54
C PHE A 17 2.79 -56.25 -39.74
N GLY A 18 3.57 -57.34 -40.05
CA GLY A 18 5.02 -57.38 -39.99
C GLY A 18 5.71 -57.22 -38.62
N LYS A 19 6.23 -58.37 -38.14
CA LYS A 19 7.17 -58.50 -37.01
C LYS A 19 8.24 -57.41 -36.95
N LYS A 20 8.02 -56.44 -36.08
CA LYS A 20 9.07 -55.75 -35.26
C LYS A 20 8.35 -55.30 -34.00
N LEU A 21 8.66 -55.98 -32.88
CA LEU A 21 8.27 -55.55 -31.55
C LEU A 21 9.01 -54.24 -31.26
N CYS A 22 8.37 -53.15 -31.57
CA CYS A 22 8.75 -51.88 -30.99
C CYS A 22 8.15 -51.85 -29.58
N ARG A 23 9.00 -52.13 -28.59
CA ARG A 23 8.68 -51.98 -27.16
C ARG A 23 8.43 -50.53 -26.90
N MET A 24 7.20 -50.06 -27.15
CA MET A 24 6.75 -48.76 -26.69
C MET A 24 6.71 -48.79 -25.17
N SER A 25 7.77 -48.29 -24.58
CA SER A 25 7.79 -47.96 -23.16
C SER A 25 6.63 -47.00 -22.86
N TRP A 26 5.66 -47.51 -22.13
CA TRP A 26 4.61 -46.71 -21.51
C TRP A 26 5.24 -45.80 -20.44
N GLN A 27 6.01 -44.82 -20.85
CA GLN A 27 6.25 -43.63 -20.07
C GLN A 27 5.33 -42.56 -20.62
N SER A 28 4.04 -42.65 -20.32
CA SER A 28 3.18 -41.47 -20.33
C SER A 28 3.75 -40.51 -19.27
N LYS A 29 4.73 -39.72 -19.71
CA LYS A 29 5.09 -38.50 -19.02
C LYS A 29 3.84 -37.65 -19.07
N TYR A 30 2.99 -37.78 -18.06
CA TYR A 30 2.13 -36.68 -17.66
C TYR A 30 3.07 -35.55 -17.32
N PHE A 31 3.40 -34.77 -18.33
CA PHE A 31 3.88 -33.42 -18.13
C PHE A 31 2.73 -32.65 -17.49
N TYR A 32 2.55 -32.85 -16.19
CA TYR A 32 1.92 -31.80 -15.37
C TYR A 32 2.79 -30.57 -15.55
N LEU A 33 2.48 -29.78 -16.55
CA LEU A 33 2.77 -28.34 -16.57
C LEU A 33 1.91 -27.73 -15.45
N GLY A 34 2.21 -28.12 -14.22
CA GLY A 34 1.83 -27.38 -13.07
C GLY A 34 2.52 -26.02 -13.21
N THR A 35 1.83 -25.08 -13.80
CA THR A 35 2.15 -23.67 -13.64
C THR A 35 2.18 -23.44 -12.14
N ILE A 36 3.38 -23.55 -11.56
CA ILE A 36 3.60 -23.16 -10.16
C ILE A 36 3.26 -21.69 -10.14
N MET A 37 2.04 -21.37 -9.70
CA MET A 37 1.59 -20.00 -9.46
C MET A 37 2.44 -19.44 -8.31
N LYS A 38 3.64 -18.98 -8.65
CA LYS A 38 4.50 -18.30 -7.69
C LYS A 38 3.87 -16.95 -7.40
N THR A 39 3.39 -16.76 -6.18
CA THR A 39 2.94 -15.46 -5.71
C THR A 39 4.15 -14.52 -5.67
N PHE A 40 3.96 -13.31 -6.20
CA PHE A 40 4.99 -12.29 -6.18
C PHE A 40 5.26 -11.83 -4.73
N VAL A 41 6.53 -11.77 -4.36
CA VAL A 41 6.99 -11.24 -3.07
C VAL A 41 8.01 -10.14 -3.35
N ALA A 42 7.69 -8.92 -2.92
CA ALA A 42 8.59 -7.78 -3.11
C ALA A 42 9.88 -7.95 -2.29
N LYS A 43 11.02 -7.61 -2.90
CA LYS A 43 12.31 -7.57 -2.19
C LYS A 43 12.61 -6.12 -1.78
N PRO A 44 13.07 -5.85 -0.55
CA PRO A 44 13.23 -4.49 -0.03
C PRO A 44 14.14 -3.57 -0.87
N HIS A 45 15.12 -4.13 -1.56
CA HIS A 45 16.09 -3.39 -2.38
C HIS A 45 15.65 -3.15 -3.83
N GLU A 46 14.63 -3.89 -4.31
CA GLU A 46 14.09 -3.73 -5.66
C GLU A 46 12.92 -2.73 -5.70
N VAL A 47 12.33 -2.40 -4.54
CA VAL A 47 11.17 -1.51 -4.44
C VAL A 47 11.52 -0.08 -4.84
N LYS A 48 10.88 0.43 -5.89
CA LYS A 48 10.94 1.84 -6.29
C LYS A 48 10.01 2.68 -5.41
N ARG A 49 10.54 3.76 -4.83
CA ARG A 49 9.80 4.67 -3.95
C ARG A 49 9.77 6.05 -4.58
N ASP A 50 8.58 6.53 -4.89
CA ASP A 50 8.35 7.85 -5.44
C ASP A 50 8.08 8.88 -4.33
N TRP A 51 8.21 10.17 -4.67
CA TRP A 51 7.87 11.28 -3.80
C TRP A 51 6.60 11.95 -4.27
N PHE A 52 5.68 12.18 -3.34
CA PHE A 52 4.41 12.85 -3.61
C PHE A 52 4.23 14.04 -2.67
N VAL A 53 3.65 15.13 -3.20
CA VAL A 53 3.22 16.27 -2.41
C VAL A 53 1.70 16.36 -2.40
N ILE A 54 1.14 16.62 -1.24
CA ILE A 54 -0.30 16.73 -0.99
C ILE A 54 -0.57 18.09 -0.37
N ASP A 55 -1.46 18.86 -0.96
CA ASP A 55 -1.98 20.08 -0.32
C ASP A 55 -3.15 19.72 0.59
N ALA A 56 -3.03 20.07 1.88
CA ALA A 56 -4.03 19.81 2.91
C ALA A 56 -5.03 20.96 3.09
N LYS A 57 -4.84 22.10 2.40
CA LYS A 57 -5.68 23.30 2.56
C LYS A 57 -7.16 22.99 2.31
N GLY A 58 -8.00 23.25 3.30
CA GLY A 58 -9.46 23.04 3.23
C GLY A 58 -9.92 21.58 3.17
N LYS A 59 -8.99 20.62 3.17
CA LYS A 59 -9.34 19.18 3.13
C LYS A 59 -9.68 18.62 4.52
N VAL A 60 -10.53 17.62 4.56
CA VAL A 60 -10.94 16.97 5.81
C VAL A 60 -9.83 16.04 6.32
N LEU A 61 -9.41 16.23 7.58
CA LEU A 61 -8.35 15.48 8.25
C LEU A 61 -8.44 13.96 8.03
N GLY A 62 -9.61 13.36 8.21
CA GLY A 62 -9.77 11.90 8.12
C GLY A 62 -9.53 11.38 6.71
N ARG A 63 -10.04 12.07 5.69
CA ARG A 63 -9.89 11.69 4.28
C ARG A 63 -8.44 11.80 3.83
N VAL A 64 -7.77 12.89 4.16
CA VAL A 64 -6.32 13.06 3.90
C VAL A 64 -5.55 11.94 4.59
N ALA A 65 -5.81 11.68 5.87
CA ALA A 65 -5.09 10.68 6.63
C ALA A 65 -5.25 9.24 6.08
N SER A 66 -6.45 8.88 5.60
CA SER A 66 -6.71 7.54 5.01
C SER A 66 -5.96 7.34 3.71
N GLU A 67 -5.97 8.32 2.81
CA GLU A 67 -5.25 8.26 1.53
C GLU A 67 -3.72 8.21 1.75
N VAL A 68 -3.23 9.06 2.63
CA VAL A 68 -1.81 9.08 3.03
C VAL A 68 -1.39 7.71 3.60
N ALA A 69 -2.18 7.13 4.50
CA ALA A 69 -1.88 5.82 5.08
C ALA A 69 -1.89 4.69 4.04
N HIS A 70 -2.83 4.75 3.09
CA HIS A 70 -2.93 3.80 1.98
C HIS A 70 -1.66 3.81 1.12
N ARG A 71 -1.14 5.00 0.78
CA ARG A 71 0.08 5.17 -0.02
C ARG A 71 1.37 4.89 0.75
N LEU A 72 1.47 5.32 2.00
CA LEU A 72 2.62 5.00 2.86
C LEU A 72 2.79 3.49 3.07
N ARG A 73 1.69 2.75 3.10
CA ARG A 73 1.72 1.29 3.16
C ARG A 73 2.02 0.63 1.82
N GLY A 74 1.80 1.35 0.70
CA GLY A 74 2.03 0.85 -0.65
C GLY A 74 0.89 0.01 -1.24
N LYS A 75 -0.33 0.09 -0.67
CA LYS A 75 -1.49 -0.68 -1.14
C LYS A 75 -1.98 -0.30 -2.55
N HIS A 76 -1.56 0.84 -3.07
CA HIS A 76 -1.88 1.29 -4.43
C HIS A 76 -1.00 0.62 -5.49
N LYS A 77 0.11 -0.03 -5.08
CA LYS A 77 1.03 -0.72 -5.99
C LYS A 77 0.64 -2.20 -6.14
N PRO A 78 0.76 -2.77 -7.34
CA PRO A 78 0.51 -4.20 -7.55
C PRO A 78 1.55 -5.08 -6.82
N GLU A 79 2.73 -4.53 -6.55
CA GLU A 79 3.84 -5.18 -5.83
C GLU A 79 3.63 -5.23 -4.30
N PHE A 80 2.46 -4.85 -3.82
CA PHE A 80 2.20 -4.78 -2.38
C PHE A 80 2.42 -6.14 -1.70
N THR A 81 3.31 -6.14 -0.69
CA THR A 81 3.58 -7.29 0.16
C THR A 81 3.48 -6.88 1.62
N PRO A 82 2.68 -7.57 2.46
CA PRO A 82 2.38 -7.13 3.84
C PRO A 82 3.59 -6.97 4.76
N HIS A 83 4.63 -7.77 4.57
CA HIS A 83 5.83 -7.80 5.42
C HIS A 83 6.97 -6.93 4.90
N VAL A 84 6.83 -6.34 3.71
CA VAL A 84 7.83 -5.45 3.11
C VAL A 84 7.26 -4.03 3.01
N ASP A 85 8.11 -3.03 3.25
CA ASP A 85 7.76 -1.63 3.07
C ASP A 85 7.85 -1.24 1.59
N THR A 86 6.71 -1.28 0.89
CA THR A 86 6.57 -0.92 -0.53
C THR A 86 6.07 0.51 -0.75
N GLY A 87 5.77 1.24 0.33
CA GLY A 87 5.16 2.57 0.27
C GLY A 87 6.09 3.69 -0.17
N ASP A 88 5.50 4.80 -0.58
CA ASP A 88 6.17 5.99 -1.09
C ASP A 88 6.44 7.04 -0.02
N TYR A 89 7.23 8.05 -0.36
CA TYR A 89 7.45 9.23 0.46
C TYR A 89 6.34 10.25 0.22
N ILE A 90 5.79 10.80 1.30
CA ILE A 90 4.70 11.77 1.22
C ILE A 90 5.07 13.04 1.97
N VAL A 91 4.93 14.17 1.28
CA VAL A 91 5.07 15.52 1.82
C VAL A 91 3.69 16.14 1.89
N ILE A 92 3.26 16.60 3.05
CA ILE A 92 2.00 17.33 3.24
C ILE A 92 2.35 18.78 3.49
N ILE A 93 1.77 19.68 2.71
CA ILE A 93 1.87 21.14 2.85
C ILE A 93 0.55 21.72 3.35
N ASN A 94 0.59 22.96 3.84
CA ASN A 94 -0.56 23.70 4.38
C ASN A 94 -1.30 22.93 5.50
N ALA A 95 -0.55 22.23 6.35
CA ALA A 95 -1.13 21.44 7.43
C ALA A 95 -1.85 22.30 8.50
N ALA A 96 -1.60 23.61 8.54
CA ALA A 96 -2.29 24.56 9.41
C ALA A 96 -3.78 24.70 9.04
N ASP A 97 -4.11 24.65 7.75
CA ASP A 97 -5.44 24.92 7.20
C ASP A 97 -6.32 23.69 7.05
N ILE A 98 -5.95 22.59 7.72
CA ILE A 98 -6.74 21.36 7.66
C ILE A 98 -8.03 21.47 8.46
N VAL A 99 -9.12 20.95 7.91
CA VAL A 99 -10.46 21.09 8.47
C VAL A 99 -10.92 19.79 9.13
N VAL A 100 -11.70 19.91 10.20
CA VAL A 100 -12.45 18.81 10.81
C VAL A 100 -13.94 19.12 10.76
N THR A 101 -14.79 18.11 10.59
CA THR A 101 -16.23 18.26 10.45
C THR A 101 -16.95 18.18 11.79
N GLY A 102 -18.08 18.90 11.93
CA GLY A 102 -18.89 18.93 13.14
C GLY A 102 -18.12 19.54 14.32
N ASN A 103 -18.50 19.21 15.53
CA ASN A 103 -17.93 19.78 16.77
C ASN A 103 -16.56 19.19 17.17
N LYS A 104 -15.89 18.45 16.25
CA LYS A 104 -14.62 17.77 16.54
C LYS A 104 -13.46 18.72 16.87
N ALA A 105 -13.57 20.00 16.53
CA ALA A 105 -12.57 20.98 16.90
C ALA A 105 -12.40 21.06 18.45
N GLN A 106 -13.48 20.99 19.16
CA GLN A 106 -13.53 21.05 20.63
C GLN A 106 -13.55 19.66 21.26
N ASP A 107 -14.35 18.74 20.72
CA ASP A 107 -14.60 17.43 21.34
C ASP A 107 -13.46 16.42 21.12
N LYS A 108 -12.70 16.55 20.03
CA LYS A 108 -11.63 15.60 19.74
C LYS A 108 -10.44 15.79 20.69
N LYS A 109 -10.34 14.90 21.68
CA LYS A 109 -9.29 14.92 22.69
C LYS A 109 -8.11 14.04 22.29
N TYR A 110 -6.91 14.53 22.57
CA TYR A 110 -5.66 13.82 22.44
C TYR A 110 -5.03 13.63 23.82
N PHE A 111 -4.80 12.40 24.19
CA PHE A 111 -4.24 12.04 25.49
C PHE A 111 -2.73 11.81 25.38
N ARG A 112 -2.02 12.21 26.45
CA ARG A 112 -0.61 11.92 26.67
C ARG A 112 -0.39 11.62 28.14
N HIS A 113 0.20 10.46 28.42
CA HIS A 113 0.62 10.09 29.78
C HIS A 113 2.03 10.60 30.06
N THR A 114 2.28 11.13 31.27
CA THR A 114 3.58 11.69 31.68
C THR A 114 4.47 10.67 32.38
N THR A 115 4.05 9.42 32.50
CA THR A 115 4.67 8.29 33.22
C THR A 115 4.48 8.29 34.74
N TYR A 116 4.05 9.41 35.34
CA TYR A 116 3.73 9.46 36.77
C TYR A 116 2.29 9.04 37.07
N PRO A 117 1.97 8.47 38.24
CA PRO A 117 0.60 8.18 38.66
C PRO A 117 -0.30 9.43 38.52
N GLY A 118 -1.47 9.29 37.92
CA GLY A 118 -2.40 10.39 37.65
C GLY A 118 -1.95 11.38 36.56
N GLY A 119 -0.84 11.13 35.86
CA GLY A 119 -0.23 12.05 34.92
C GLY A 119 -0.84 12.01 33.51
N ILE A 120 -2.16 11.94 33.35
CA ILE A 120 -2.83 12.05 32.04
C ILE A 120 -3.06 13.52 31.71
N ARG A 121 -2.57 13.94 30.54
CA ARG A 121 -2.81 15.30 30.00
C ARG A 121 -3.68 15.20 28.77
N GLU A 122 -4.72 16.02 28.75
CA GLU A 122 -5.65 16.15 27.61
C GLU A 122 -5.38 17.42 26.81
N THR A 123 -5.53 17.35 25.51
CA THR A 123 -5.45 18.51 24.61
C THR A 123 -6.48 18.38 23.51
N ASN A 124 -7.28 19.39 23.25
CA ASN A 124 -8.26 19.41 22.18
C ASN A 124 -7.58 19.61 20.84
N PHE A 125 -8.28 19.28 19.74
CA PHE A 125 -7.77 19.44 18.37
C PHE A 125 -7.34 20.90 18.12
N GLU A 126 -8.18 21.87 18.44
CA GLU A 126 -7.90 23.29 18.24
C GLU A 126 -6.61 23.74 18.92
N LYS A 127 -6.45 23.45 20.22
CA LYS A 127 -5.22 23.77 20.97
C LYS A 127 -3.99 23.07 20.42
N MET A 128 -4.16 21.84 19.88
CA MET A 128 -3.07 21.10 19.26
C MET A 128 -2.66 21.71 17.94
N GLN A 129 -3.62 22.16 17.12
CA GLN A 129 -3.37 22.78 15.82
C GLN A 129 -2.67 24.14 15.97
N GLN A 130 -3.07 24.95 16.97
CA GLN A 130 -2.42 26.22 17.27
C GLN A 130 -0.96 26.07 17.70
N ARG A 131 -0.67 25.08 18.56
CA ARG A 131 0.70 24.89 19.11
C ARG A 131 1.62 24.12 18.16
N PHE A 132 1.10 23.11 17.48
CA PHE A 132 1.87 22.18 16.66
C PHE A 132 1.07 21.82 15.41
N PRO A 133 0.99 22.72 14.42
CA PRO A 133 0.32 22.42 13.16
C PRO A 133 0.95 21.19 12.49
N GLY A 134 0.10 20.29 12.01
CA GLY A 134 0.54 19.02 11.43
C GLY A 134 0.65 17.83 12.39
N ARG A 135 0.75 18.05 13.71
CA ARG A 135 0.81 16.96 14.68
C ARG A 135 -0.48 16.13 14.72
N ALA A 136 -1.62 16.78 14.47
CA ALA A 136 -2.91 16.11 14.38
C ALA A 136 -2.93 15.13 13.20
N ILE A 137 -2.39 15.51 12.04
CA ILE A 137 -2.25 14.66 10.85
C ILE A 137 -1.34 13.47 11.15
N GLN A 138 -0.16 13.72 11.70
CA GLN A 138 0.79 12.67 12.07
C GLN A 138 0.17 11.62 13.00
N LYS A 139 -0.58 12.07 14.03
CA LYS A 139 -1.28 11.15 14.95
C LYS A 139 -2.40 10.37 14.25
N ALA A 140 -3.15 11.00 13.35
CA ALA A 140 -4.20 10.34 12.58
C ALA A 140 -3.62 9.24 11.68
N VAL A 141 -2.59 9.56 10.90
CA VAL A 141 -1.90 8.60 10.01
C VAL A 141 -1.24 7.48 10.81
N LYS A 142 -0.56 7.81 11.93
CA LYS A 142 0.06 6.80 12.81
C LYS A 142 -0.95 5.79 13.34
N GLY A 143 -2.18 6.23 13.66
CA GLY A 143 -3.26 5.36 14.11
C GLY A 143 -3.79 4.41 13.02
N MET A 144 -3.63 4.78 11.73
CA MET A 144 -4.07 4.00 10.57
C MET A 144 -3.01 3.05 10.04
N LEU A 145 -1.74 3.26 10.38
CA LEU A 145 -0.64 2.37 10.02
C LEU A 145 -0.57 1.16 10.97
N PRO A 146 -0.02 0.03 10.51
CA PRO A 146 0.19 -1.14 11.37
C PRO A 146 1.07 -0.78 12.57
N LYS A 147 0.81 -1.41 13.70
CA LYS A 147 1.63 -1.28 14.91
C LYS A 147 2.83 -2.22 14.78
N GLY A 148 4.01 -1.75 15.16
CA GLY A 148 5.23 -2.54 15.13
C GLY A 148 6.38 -1.87 14.37
N PRO A 149 7.54 -2.54 14.24
CA PRO A 149 8.74 -1.96 13.63
C PRO A 149 8.54 -1.46 12.20
N LEU A 150 7.78 -2.22 11.39
CA LEU A 150 7.47 -1.86 10.01
C LEU A 150 6.63 -0.57 9.93
N GLY A 151 5.60 -0.44 10.77
CA GLY A 151 4.78 0.77 10.82
C GLY A 151 5.57 2.00 11.29
N TYR A 152 6.53 1.83 12.21
CA TYR A 152 7.43 2.92 12.62
C TYR A 152 8.41 3.32 11.50
N ALA A 153 8.81 2.40 10.63
CA ALA A 153 9.60 2.72 9.45
C ALA A 153 8.75 3.49 8.42
N MET A 154 7.51 3.07 8.19
CA MET A 154 6.58 3.71 7.26
C MET A 154 6.28 5.16 7.66
N ILE A 155 6.01 5.45 8.94
CA ILE A 155 5.68 6.81 9.40
C ILE A 155 6.85 7.79 9.24
N LYS A 156 8.11 7.34 9.22
CA LYS A 156 9.28 8.19 8.97
C LYS A 156 9.29 8.79 7.56
N LYS A 157 8.61 8.15 6.61
CA LYS A 157 8.47 8.63 5.23
C LYS A 157 7.44 9.76 5.08
N LEU A 158 6.65 10.02 6.12
CA LEU A 158 5.71 11.14 6.16
C LEU A 158 6.41 12.40 6.64
N LYS A 159 6.38 13.45 5.82
CA LYS A 159 6.84 14.79 6.15
C LYS A 159 5.66 15.75 6.14
N VAL A 160 5.47 16.52 7.21
CA VAL A 160 4.32 17.42 7.36
C VAL A 160 4.83 18.82 7.66
N TYR A 161 4.41 19.79 6.84
CA TYR A 161 4.77 21.20 6.94
C TYR A 161 3.52 22.06 7.17
N ALA A 162 3.66 23.06 8.02
CA ALA A 162 2.58 23.95 8.37
C ALA A 162 2.18 24.87 7.21
N GLY A 163 3.16 25.40 6.49
CA GLY A 163 2.98 26.31 5.36
C GLY A 163 3.08 25.61 3.99
N ALA A 164 3.15 26.42 2.95
CA ALA A 164 3.23 25.96 1.56
C ALA A 164 4.65 25.52 1.16
N GLU A 165 5.68 26.00 1.85
CA GLU A 165 7.07 25.72 1.52
C GLU A 165 7.57 24.44 2.13
N HIS A 166 8.39 23.69 1.38
CA HIS A 166 9.03 22.47 1.83
C HIS A 166 10.48 22.38 1.31
N PRO A 167 11.43 21.78 2.06
CA PRO A 167 12.84 21.69 1.65
C PRO A 167 13.14 20.56 0.66
N HIS A 168 12.11 19.83 0.19
CA HIS A 168 12.26 18.64 -0.65
C HIS A 168 12.18 18.93 -2.16
N THR A 169 12.69 20.06 -2.62
CA THR A 169 12.70 20.43 -4.05
C THR A 169 13.61 19.53 -4.87
N ALA A 170 14.73 19.11 -4.31
CA ALA A 170 15.69 18.21 -4.97
C ALA A 170 15.10 16.83 -5.31
N GLN A 171 14.13 16.34 -4.55
CA GLN A 171 13.43 15.08 -4.77
C GLN A 171 12.32 15.16 -5.82
N GLN A 172 11.99 16.36 -6.32
CA GLN A 172 10.95 16.61 -7.33
C GLN A 172 9.64 15.87 -7.03
N PRO A 173 8.98 16.15 -5.88
CA PRO A 173 7.77 15.45 -5.49
C PRO A 173 6.64 15.74 -6.48
N LYS A 174 5.95 14.69 -6.93
CA LYS A 174 4.82 14.79 -7.84
C LYS A 174 3.57 15.26 -7.09
N PRO A 175 2.78 16.20 -7.61
CA PRO A 175 1.53 16.58 -6.98
C PRO A 175 0.54 15.42 -6.98
N LEU A 176 -0.18 15.26 -5.87
CA LEU A 176 -1.19 14.24 -5.68
C LEU A 176 -2.51 14.89 -5.30
N GLU A 177 -3.49 14.76 -6.19
CA GLU A 177 -4.87 15.19 -5.99
C GLU A 177 -5.76 13.98 -5.67
N PHE A 178 -6.76 14.15 -4.79
CA PHE A 178 -7.76 13.15 -4.42
C PHE A 178 -9.00 13.81 -3.83
#